data_f1b09deb71e9b6832d424c23c846791c
#
_entry.id   f1b09deb71e9b6832d424c23c846791c
#
_cell.length_a   1.000
_cell.length_b   1.000
_cell.length_c   1.000
_cell.angle_alpha   90.00
_cell.angle_beta   90.00
_cell.angle_gamma   90.00
#
_symmetry.space_group_name_H-M   'P 1'
#
loop_
_entity.id
_entity.type
_entity.pdbx_description
1 polymer ?
#
loop_
_entity_poly.entity_id
_entity_poly.type
_entity_poly.pdbx_seq_one_letter_code
_entity_poly.pdbx_strand_id
1 'polypeptide(L)'
;MNLTLDYTITEIKSKIDILTIVEESSLQLRKRGRNFIGLCPFHGEKTPSFCVNPQKNIFKCFGCGISGDQINLYAQLNSIKNGQAISQLAQRLGLSGKKLTKKQIIEVSKRQEDRNLEKRFEQEYKCLFYYLCNLRDYMKVKSTNHKDIHQLVQDPILIRYYHQSAYHEYLLEGLITGLLAELDFNQRIDFFESAIGVVNNWKTLLQKQKQSGFEYVELISY
;
A
#
# COMPACT_ATOMS: atom_id res chain seq x y z
N MET A 1 5.35 -6.18 19.73
CA MET A 1 4.29 -6.87 18.96
C MET A 1 4.23 -8.33 19.42
N ASN A 2 3.04 -8.93 19.54
CA ASN A 2 2.89 -10.25 20.14
C ASN A 2 2.96 -11.34 19.05
N LEU A 3 4.12 -12.01 18.90
CA LEU A 3 4.37 -13.06 17.90
C LEU A 3 3.34 -14.21 17.95
N THR A 4 2.86 -14.54 19.15
CA THR A 4 1.84 -15.57 19.34
C THR A 4 0.51 -15.15 18.71
N LEU A 5 0.11 -13.88 18.87
CA LEU A 5 -1.11 -13.35 18.25
C LEU A 5 -1.00 -13.34 16.73
N ASP A 6 0.14 -12.93 16.19
CA ASP A 6 0.40 -12.86 14.75
C ASP A 6 0.37 -14.26 14.10
N TYR A 7 0.96 -15.25 14.76
CA TYR A 7 0.85 -16.66 14.38
C TYR A 7 -0.60 -17.14 14.39
N THR A 8 -1.32 -16.87 15.47
CA THR A 8 -2.72 -17.29 15.64
C THR A 8 -3.61 -16.72 14.55
N ILE A 9 -3.48 -15.43 14.23
CA ILE A 9 -4.22 -14.77 13.14
C ILE A 9 -3.89 -15.43 11.80
N THR A 10 -2.62 -15.71 11.54
CA THR A 10 -2.18 -16.34 10.29
C THR A 10 -2.76 -17.74 10.13
N GLU A 11 -2.75 -18.54 11.20
CA GLU A 11 -3.33 -19.89 11.22
C GLU A 11 -4.86 -19.86 11.02
N ILE A 12 -5.56 -18.92 11.66
CA ILE A 12 -7.00 -18.74 11.45
C ILE A 12 -7.27 -18.42 9.98
N LYS A 13 -6.54 -17.46 9.41
CA LYS A 13 -6.73 -17.04 8.02
C LYS A 13 -6.41 -18.13 7.00
N SER A 14 -5.50 -19.05 7.31
CA SER A 14 -5.14 -20.16 6.43
C SER A 14 -6.09 -21.36 6.51
N LYS A 15 -6.80 -21.52 7.64
CA LYS A 15 -7.59 -22.73 7.91
C LYS A 15 -9.11 -22.50 7.89
N ILE A 16 -9.56 -21.26 8.00
CA ILE A 16 -10.98 -20.92 8.00
C ILE A 16 -11.25 -19.99 6.82
N ASP A 17 -11.95 -20.47 5.83
CA ASP A 17 -12.38 -19.65 4.69
C ASP A 17 -13.58 -18.78 5.07
N ILE A 18 -13.71 -17.65 4.39
CA ILE A 18 -14.83 -16.75 4.61
C ILE A 18 -16.18 -17.40 4.28
N LEU A 19 -16.22 -18.33 3.31
CA LEU A 19 -17.43 -19.07 2.98
C LEU A 19 -17.89 -19.98 4.11
N THR A 20 -16.97 -20.60 4.85
CA THR A 20 -17.30 -21.37 6.06
C THR A 20 -18.09 -20.53 7.07
N ILE A 21 -17.66 -19.28 7.29
CA ILE A 21 -18.37 -18.37 8.20
C ILE A 21 -19.74 -17.95 7.64
N VAL A 22 -19.83 -17.74 6.33
CA VAL A 22 -21.10 -17.44 5.65
C VAL A 22 -22.09 -18.60 5.80
N GLU A 23 -21.66 -19.82 5.56
CA GLU A 23 -22.48 -21.05 5.67
C GLU A 23 -22.98 -21.27 7.09
N GLU A 24 -22.12 -21.07 8.07
CA GLU A 24 -22.48 -21.18 9.50
C GLU A 24 -23.48 -20.10 9.96
N SER A 25 -23.45 -18.92 9.34
CA SER A 25 -24.32 -17.80 9.68
C SER A 25 -25.68 -17.83 9.00
N SER A 26 -25.98 -18.85 8.19
CA SER A 26 -27.23 -18.96 7.42
C SER A 26 -27.47 -17.79 6.44
N LEU A 27 -26.45 -17.06 6.07
CA LEU A 27 -26.53 -15.97 5.08
C LEU A 27 -26.84 -16.52 3.71
N GLN A 28 -27.91 -16.00 3.09
CA GLN A 28 -28.32 -16.40 1.74
C GLN A 28 -27.59 -15.59 0.69
N LEU A 29 -26.51 -16.16 0.15
CA LEU A 29 -25.74 -15.54 -0.92
C LEU A 29 -25.91 -16.34 -2.22
N ARG A 30 -25.95 -15.64 -3.36
CA ARG A 30 -25.97 -16.23 -4.70
C ARG A 30 -24.64 -16.00 -5.40
N LYS A 31 -24.12 -17.02 -6.04
CA LYS A 31 -22.87 -16.93 -6.83
C LYS A 31 -23.09 -16.02 -8.04
N ARG A 32 -22.20 -15.01 -8.20
CA ARG A 32 -22.17 -14.11 -9.35
C ARG A 32 -20.71 -13.96 -9.83
N GLY A 33 -20.36 -14.71 -10.85
CA GLY A 33 -18.99 -14.82 -11.33
C GLY A 33 -18.06 -15.41 -10.28
N ARG A 34 -17.04 -14.66 -9.87
CA ARG A 34 -16.06 -15.06 -8.85
C ARG A 34 -16.48 -14.74 -7.42
N ASN A 35 -17.59 -14.01 -7.25
CA ASN A 35 -18.06 -13.51 -5.96
C ASN A 35 -19.40 -14.15 -5.58
N PHE A 36 -19.78 -13.99 -4.31
CA PHE A 36 -21.10 -14.29 -3.78
C PHE A 36 -21.77 -13.01 -3.35
N ILE A 37 -23.04 -12.82 -3.71
CA ILE A 37 -23.79 -11.57 -3.46
C ILE A 37 -25.14 -11.90 -2.80
N GLY A 38 -25.54 -11.10 -1.82
CA GLY A 38 -26.81 -11.20 -1.13
C GLY A 38 -27.20 -9.93 -0.41
N LEU A 39 -28.26 -10.02 0.39
CA LEU A 39 -28.67 -8.94 1.27
C LEU A 39 -27.69 -8.81 2.43
N CYS A 40 -27.41 -7.60 2.86
CA CYS A 40 -26.50 -7.32 3.95
C CYS A 40 -27.13 -7.70 5.29
N PRO A 41 -26.44 -8.46 6.16
CA PRO A 41 -26.93 -8.77 7.49
C PRO A 41 -26.82 -7.61 8.48
N PHE A 42 -26.13 -6.53 8.12
CA PHE A 42 -25.78 -5.44 9.04
C PHE A 42 -26.63 -4.19 8.85
N HIS A 43 -27.41 -4.11 7.79
CA HIS A 43 -28.38 -3.02 7.55
C HIS A 43 -29.58 -3.53 6.75
N GLY A 44 -30.74 -2.88 6.92
CA GLY A 44 -31.94 -3.22 6.18
C GLY A 44 -31.89 -2.75 4.73
N GLU A 45 -32.04 -3.68 3.78
CA GLU A 45 -32.06 -3.36 2.35
C GLU A 45 -32.98 -4.29 1.57
N LYS A 46 -33.44 -3.85 0.39
CA LYS A 46 -34.27 -4.66 -0.53
C LYS A 46 -33.47 -5.19 -1.72
N THR A 47 -32.35 -4.58 -2.03
CA THR A 47 -31.47 -4.92 -3.16
C THR A 47 -30.14 -5.46 -2.67
N PRO A 48 -29.63 -6.60 -3.20
CA PRO A 48 -28.39 -7.19 -2.73
C PRO A 48 -27.19 -6.26 -2.93
N SER A 49 -26.50 -5.90 -1.84
CA SER A 49 -25.30 -5.08 -1.85
C SER A 49 -24.11 -5.70 -1.09
N PHE A 50 -24.34 -6.81 -0.40
CA PHE A 50 -23.30 -7.53 0.33
C PHE A 50 -22.56 -8.50 -0.62
N CYS A 51 -21.27 -8.30 -0.76
CA CYS A 51 -20.42 -9.05 -1.67
C CYS A 51 -19.30 -9.77 -0.89
N VAL A 52 -19.12 -11.06 -1.15
CA VAL A 52 -18.04 -11.88 -0.59
C VAL A 52 -17.16 -12.39 -1.73
N ASN A 53 -15.86 -12.15 -1.62
CA ASN A 53 -14.86 -12.69 -2.53
C ASN A 53 -14.09 -13.83 -1.82
N PRO A 54 -14.35 -15.10 -2.17
CA PRO A 54 -13.72 -16.23 -1.50
C PRO A 54 -12.23 -16.38 -1.83
N GLN A 55 -11.80 -15.98 -3.04
CA GLN A 55 -10.38 -16.09 -3.42
C GLN A 55 -9.48 -15.17 -2.58
N LYS A 56 -10.03 -14.00 -2.18
CA LYS A 56 -9.33 -13.04 -1.35
C LYS A 56 -9.68 -13.14 0.14
N ASN A 57 -10.64 -13.99 0.50
CA ASN A 57 -11.19 -14.10 1.86
C ASN A 57 -11.63 -12.75 2.45
N ILE A 58 -12.31 -11.92 1.65
CA ILE A 58 -12.81 -10.59 2.05
C ILE A 58 -14.28 -10.44 1.72
N PHE A 59 -14.94 -9.55 2.46
CA PHE A 59 -16.30 -9.09 2.16
C PHE A 59 -16.35 -7.56 2.09
N LYS A 60 -17.36 -7.06 1.38
CA LYS A 60 -17.71 -5.64 1.34
C LYS A 60 -19.21 -5.48 1.09
N CYS A 61 -19.86 -4.62 1.84
CA CYS A 61 -21.19 -4.13 1.54
C CYS A 61 -21.08 -2.78 0.83
N PHE A 62 -21.67 -2.67 -0.34
CA PHE A 62 -21.71 -1.41 -1.11
C PHE A 62 -22.83 -0.47 -0.65
N GLY A 63 -23.77 -0.95 0.18
CA GLY A 63 -24.82 -0.12 0.78
C GLY A 63 -24.34 0.64 2.02
N CYS A 64 -23.86 -0.08 3.05
CA CYS A 64 -23.42 0.54 4.30
C CYS A 64 -21.89 0.74 4.42
N GLY A 65 -21.11 0.29 3.44
CA GLY A 65 -19.65 0.48 3.42
C GLY A 65 -18.86 -0.47 4.29
N ILE A 66 -19.51 -1.33 5.12
CA ILE A 66 -18.80 -2.30 5.97
C ILE A 66 -17.96 -3.25 5.12
N SER A 67 -16.74 -3.55 5.55
CA SER A 67 -15.84 -4.45 4.84
C SER A 67 -14.82 -5.07 5.80
N GLY A 68 -14.20 -6.17 5.38
CA GLY A 68 -13.19 -6.83 6.18
C GLY A 68 -12.83 -8.22 5.64
N ASP A 69 -12.08 -8.95 6.45
CA ASP A 69 -11.72 -10.35 6.23
C ASP A 69 -12.65 -11.32 6.98
N GLN A 70 -12.33 -12.61 6.95
CA GLN A 70 -13.11 -13.64 7.62
C GLN A 70 -13.21 -13.42 9.15
N ILE A 71 -12.18 -12.90 9.81
CA ILE A 71 -12.20 -12.60 11.24
C ILE A 71 -13.15 -11.45 11.54
N ASN A 72 -13.10 -10.39 10.70
CA ASN A 72 -14.01 -9.25 10.82
C ASN A 72 -15.46 -9.67 10.59
N LEU A 73 -15.70 -10.52 9.59
CA LEU A 73 -17.05 -11.03 9.32
C LEU A 73 -17.59 -11.82 10.52
N TYR A 74 -16.79 -12.75 11.07
CA TYR A 74 -17.17 -13.51 12.24
C TYR A 74 -17.47 -12.61 13.45
N ALA A 75 -16.63 -11.61 13.69
CA ALA A 75 -16.82 -10.65 14.79
C ALA A 75 -18.13 -9.87 14.63
N GLN A 76 -18.40 -9.37 13.44
CA GLN A 76 -19.61 -8.57 13.14
C GLN A 76 -20.90 -9.41 13.27
N LEU A 77 -20.89 -10.63 12.71
CA LEU A 77 -22.07 -11.53 12.77
C LEU A 77 -22.41 -11.94 14.21
N ASN A 78 -21.40 -12.09 15.06
CA ASN A 78 -21.60 -12.45 16.48
C ASN A 78 -21.68 -11.22 17.41
N SER A 79 -21.61 -9.99 16.89
CA SER A 79 -21.62 -8.74 17.66
C SER A 79 -20.55 -8.70 18.76
N ILE A 80 -19.35 -9.20 18.46
CA ILE A 80 -18.19 -9.25 19.36
C ILE A 80 -17.01 -8.45 18.78
N LYS A 81 -16.04 -8.11 19.65
CA LYS A 81 -14.79 -7.47 19.22
C LYS A 81 -13.87 -8.45 18.50
N ASN A 82 -13.04 -7.97 17.57
CA ASN A 82 -12.09 -8.80 16.83
C ASN A 82 -11.18 -9.66 17.72
N GLY A 83 -10.75 -9.14 18.88
CA GLY A 83 -9.95 -9.91 19.84
C GLY A 83 -10.68 -11.14 20.39
N GLN A 84 -11.99 -11.01 20.65
CA GLN A 84 -12.85 -12.12 21.10
C GLN A 84 -13.07 -13.10 19.95
N ALA A 85 -13.29 -12.61 18.73
CA ALA A 85 -13.40 -13.45 17.54
C ALA A 85 -12.13 -14.29 17.31
N ILE A 86 -10.96 -13.67 17.40
CA ILE A 86 -9.67 -14.37 17.30
C ILE A 86 -9.57 -15.45 18.39
N SER A 87 -9.94 -15.14 19.65
CA SER A 87 -9.90 -16.10 20.75
C SER A 87 -10.80 -17.31 20.50
N GLN A 88 -12.05 -17.09 20.06
CA GLN A 88 -13.02 -18.15 19.78
C GLN A 88 -12.59 -19.02 18.59
N LEU A 89 -12.14 -18.39 17.50
CA LEU A 89 -11.65 -19.09 16.30
C LEU A 89 -10.36 -19.87 16.61
N ALA A 90 -9.46 -19.32 17.44
CA ALA A 90 -8.27 -20.02 17.91
C ALA A 90 -8.60 -21.22 18.77
N GLN A 91 -9.59 -21.10 19.67
CA GLN A 91 -10.07 -22.21 20.48
C GLN A 91 -10.65 -23.34 19.62
N ARG A 92 -11.45 -22.99 18.61
CA ARG A 92 -12.01 -23.91 17.62
C ARG A 92 -10.93 -24.70 16.85
N LEU A 93 -9.81 -24.05 16.54
CA LEU A 93 -8.66 -24.68 15.88
C LEU A 93 -7.69 -25.38 16.85
N GLY A 94 -7.99 -25.39 18.17
CA GLY A 94 -7.12 -25.95 19.18
C GLY A 94 -5.79 -25.22 19.34
N LEU A 95 -5.75 -23.92 19.05
CA LEU A 95 -4.56 -23.07 19.13
C LEU A 95 -4.45 -22.33 20.48
N SER A 96 -5.54 -22.29 21.28
CA SER A 96 -5.57 -21.60 22.56
C SER A 96 -4.56 -22.19 23.54
N GLY A 97 -3.76 -21.30 24.16
CA GLY A 97 -2.79 -21.70 25.20
C GLY A 97 -1.56 -22.44 24.70
N LYS A 98 -1.43 -22.71 23.40
CA LYS A 98 -0.23 -23.35 22.86
C LYS A 98 0.94 -22.37 22.80
N LYS A 99 2.06 -22.74 23.43
CA LYS A 99 3.33 -22.03 23.23
C LYS A 99 3.89 -22.36 21.84
N LEU A 100 4.36 -21.34 21.14
CA LEU A 100 5.02 -21.52 19.84
C LEU A 100 6.32 -22.33 20.00
N THR A 101 6.54 -23.24 19.07
CA THR A 101 7.83 -23.93 18.96
C THR A 101 8.90 -22.93 18.42
N LYS A 102 10.18 -23.23 18.68
CA LYS A 102 11.28 -22.41 18.16
C LYS A 102 11.19 -22.22 16.63
N LYS A 103 10.83 -23.26 15.89
CA LYS A 103 10.65 -23.21 14.43
C LYS A 103 9.54 -22.22 14.03
N GLN A 104 8.39 -22.27 14.70
CA GLN A 104 7.27 -21.36 14.46
C GLN A 104 7.61 -19.90 14.78
N ILE A 105 8.37 -19.66 15.87
CA ILE A 105 8.83 -18.32 16.22
C ILE A 105 9.71 -17.75 15.10
N ILE A 106 10.69 -18.52 14.59
CA ILE A 106 11.57 -18.10 13.51
C ILE A 106 10.76 -17.78 12.25
N GLU A 107 9.83 -18.65 11.89
CA GLU A 107 8.99 -18.46 10.69
C GLU A 107 8.13 -17.20 10.77
N VAL A 108 7.50 -16.96 11.93
CA VAL A 108 6.66 -15.75 12.14
C VAL A 108 7.53 -14.49 12.13
N SER A 109 8.71 -14.53 12.79
CA SER A 109 9.65 -13.40 12.79
C SER A 109 10.09 -13.05 11.37
N LYS A 110 10.46 -14.05 10.56
CA LYS A 110 10.86 -13.86 9.17
C LYS A 110 9.73 -13.24 8.34
N ARG A 111 8.51 -13.78 8.41
CA ARG A 111 7.35 -13.22 7.70
C ARG A 111 7.05 -11.77 8.12
N GLN A 112 7.33 -11.43 9.37
CA GLN A 112 7.14 -10.08 9.89
C GLN A 112 8.21 -9.12 9.36
N GLU A 113 9.46 -9.56 9.31
CA GLU A 113 10.57 -8.82 8.68
C GLU A 113 10.30 -8.56 7.22
N ASP A 114 9.89 -9.58 6.45
CA ASP A 114 9.52 -9.46 5.04
C ASP A 114 8.40 -8.41 4.84
N ARG A 115 7.32 -8.49 5.62
CA ARG A 115 6.23 -7.50 5.57
C ARG A 115 6.66 -6.08 5.93
N ASN A 116 7.58 -5.94 6.89
CA ASN A 116 8.11 -4.63 7.26
C ASN A 116 9.00 -4.07 6.15
N LEU A 117 9.78 -4.93 5.50
CA LEU A 117 10.62 -4.58 4.35
C LEU A 117 9.75 -4.12 3.17
N GLU A 118 8.69 -4.85 2.83
CA GLU A 118 7.73 -4.48 1.79
C GLU A 118 7.09 -3.10 2.07
N LYS A 119 6.66 -2.86 3.31
CA LYS A 119 6.07 -1.57 3.69
C LYS A 119 7.06 -0.42 3.56
N ARG A 120 8.31 -0.63 4.00
CA ARG A 120 9.36 0.39 3.85
C ARG A 120 9.63 0.67 2.38
N PHE A 121 9.75 -0.37 1.57
CA PHE A 121 9.92 -0.26 0.13
C PHE A 121 8.78 0.54 -0.53
N GLU A 122 7.52 0.22 -0.19
CA GLU A 122 6.37 0.98 -0.69
C GLU A 122 6.40 2.46 -0.28
N GLN A 123 6.85 2.76 0.94
CA GLN A 123 6.97 4.13 1.41
C GLN A 123 8.06 4.89 0.65
N GLU A 124 9.25 4.31 0.51
CA GLU A 124 10.35 4.90 -0.25
C GLU A 124 9.97 5.12 -1.71
N TYR A 125 9.31 4.13 -2.31
CA TYR A 125 8.76 4.23 -3.68
C TYR A 125 7.83 5.44 -3.83
N LYS A 126 6.84 5.59 -2.94
CA LYS A 126 5.92 6.72 -2.95
C LYS A 126 6.64 8.05 -2.78
N CYS A 127 7.61 8.12 -1.87
CA CYS A 127 8.41 9.32 -1.66
C CYS A 127 9.18 9.73 -2.91
N LEU A 128 9.81 8.77 -3.58
CA LEU A 128 10.53 9.02 -4.84
C LEU A 128 9.59 9.54 -5.94
N PHE A 129 8.48 8.84 -6.12
CA PHE A 129 7.48 9.21 -7.13
C PHE A 129 6.94 10.63 -6.92
N TYR A 130 6.47 10.93 -5.70
CA TYR A 130 5.93 12.26 -5.40
C TYR A 130 6.99 13.36 -5.50
N TYR A 131 8.23 13.08 -5.10
CA TYR A 131 9.29 14.05 -5.25
C TYR A 131 9.57 14.39 -6.71
N LEU A 132 9.66 13.40 -7.60
CA LEU A 132 9.88 13.62 -9.03
C LEU A 132 8.70 14.35 -9.68
N CYS A 133 7.47 14.03 -9.33
CA CYS A 133 6.28 14.75 -9.77
C CYS A 133 6.34 16.23 -9.35
N ASN A 134 6.60 16.47 -8.07
CA ASN A 134 6.69 17.83 -7.53
C ASN A 134 7.85 18.63 -8.14
N LEU A 135 9.00 17.99 -8.39
CA LEU A 135 10.12 18.60 -9.07
C LEU A 135 9.73 19.03 -10.50
N ARG A 136 9.09 18.15 -11.25
CA ARG A 136 8.59 18.45 -12.60
C ARG A 136 7.64 19.64 -12.58
N ASP A 137 6.66 19.61 -11.68
CA ASP A 137 5.64 20.66 -11.60
C ASP A 137 6.23 22.00 -11.14
N TYR A 138 7.17 21.98 -10.20
CA TYR A 138 7.95 23.16 -9.79
C TYR A 138 8.74 23.75 -10.97
N MET A 139 9.43 22.93 -11.74
CA MET A 139 10.21 23.39 -12.89
C MET A 139 9.31 23.96 -13.99
N LYS A 140 8.13 23.38 -14.19
CA LYS A 140 7.12 23.88 -15.11
C LYS A 140 6.63 25.27 -14.69
N VAL A 141 6.26 25.46 -13.44
CA VAL A 141 5.84 26.77 -12.91
C VAL A 141 6.99 27.76 -12.98
N LYS A 142 8.20 27.33 -12.59
CA LYS A 142 9.39 28.21 -12.65
C LYS A 142 9.69 28.67 -14.06
N SER A 143 9.55 27.79 -15.07
CA SER A 143 9.77 28.18 -16.47
C SER A 143 8.71 29.16 -17.01
N THR A 144 7.45 29.03 -16.56
CA THR A 144 6.37 29.96 -17.00
C THR A 144 6.48 31.35 -16.36
N ASN A 145 7.25 31.52 -15.29
CA ASN A 145 7.49 32.80 -14.64
C ASN A 145 8.54 33.65 -15.39
N HIS A 146 9.28 33.05 -16.32
CA HIS A 146 10.23 33.78 -17.16
C HIS A 146 9.51 34.45 -18.34
N LYS A 147 9.77 35.76 -18.56
CA LYS A 147 9.08 36.56 -19.58
C LYS A 147 9.55 36.28 -21.01
N ASP A 148 10.78 35.84 -21.15
CA ASP A 148 11.38 35.54 -22.44
C ASP A 148 12.41 34.39 -22.36
N ILE A 149 12.82 33.88 -23.50
CA ILE A 149 13.76 32.78 -23.62
C ILE A 149 15.17 33.13 -23.10
N HIS A 150 15.56 34.41 -23.14
CA HIS A 150 16.88 34.83 -22.65
C HIS A 150 16.98 34.69 -21.14
N GLN A 151 15.92 35.03 -20.41
CA GLN A 151 15.86 34.81 -18.96
C GLN A 151 15.87 33.32 -18.61
N LEU A 152 15.13 32.52 -19.38
CA LEU A 152 15.04 31.08 -19.16
C LEU A 152 16.40 30.40 -19.34
N VAL A 153 17.17 30.72 -20.37
CA VAL A 153 18.49 30.16 -20.63
C VAL A 153 19.60 30.73 -19.74
N GLN A 154 19.31 31.71 -18.91
CA GLN A 154 20.22 32.19 -17.85
C GLN A 154 19.98 31.57 -16.50
N ASP A 155 18.85 30.87 -16.29
CA ASP A 155 18.58 30.18 -15.05
C ASP A 155 19.30 28.82 -14.99
N PRO A 156 20.34 28.69 -14.18
CA PRO A 156 21.17 27.47 -14.16
C PRO A 156 20.40 26.22 -13.71
N ILE A 157 19.31 26.38 -12.95
CA ILE A 157 18.47 25.29 -12.51
C ILE A 157 17.59 24.79 -13.64
N LEU A 158 16.96 25.70 -14.39
CA LEU A 158 16.14 25.32 -15.54
C LEU A 158 17.00 24.69 -16.63
N ILE A 159 18.18 25.25 -16.93
CA ILE A 159 19.13 24.64 -17.88
C ILE A 159 19.42 23.19 -17.44
N ARG A 160 19.82 22.99 -16.20
CA ARG A 160 20.15 21.64 -15.68
C ARG A 160 18.96 20.70 -15.73
N TYR A 161 17.76 21.18 -15.35
CA TYR A 161 16.54 20.38 -15.42
C TYR A 161 16.25 19.95 -16.86
N TYR A 162 16.27 20.86 -17.82
CA TYR A 162 15.97 20.53 -19.22
C TYR A 162 17.00 19.59 -19.83
N HIS A 163 18.27 19.68 -19.45
CA HIS A 163 19.29 18.71 -19.87
C HIS A 163 19.02 17.28 -19.32
N GLN A 164 18.35 17.17 -18.20
CA GLN A 164 18.04 15.90 -17.55
C GLN A 164 16.57 15.49 -17.71
N SER A 165 15.75 16.28 -18.38
CA SER A 165 14.28 16.08 -18.43
C SER A 165 13.89 14.73 -19.00
N ALA A 166 14.51 14.26 -20.07
CA ALA A 166 14.23 12.94 -20.64
C ALA A 166 14.51 11.81 -19.64
N TYR A 167 15.54 11.95 -18.82
CA TYR A 167 15.85 10.97 -17.79
C TYR A 167 14.88 11.03 -16.60
N HIS A 168 14.42 12.23 -16.22
CA HIS A 168 13.38 12.38 -15.21
C HIS A 168 12.05 11.75 -15.66
N GLU A 169 11.66 11.98 -16.93
CA GLU A 169 10.46 11.36 -17.49
C GLU A 169 10.59 9.83 -17.55
N TYR A 170 11.75 9.30 -17.95
CA TYR A 170 12.02 7.87 -17.90
C TYR A 170 11.85 7.28 -16.50
N LEU A 171 12.37 7.95 -15.46
CA LEU A 171 12.20 7.50 -14.07
C LEU A 171 10.73 7.55 -13.62
N LEU A 172 10.01 8.64 -13.96
CA LEU A 172 8.58 8.76 -13.66
C LEU A 172 7.75 7.69 -14.36
N GLU A 173 8.01 7.47 -15.64
CA GLU A 173 7.32 6.44 -16.41
C GLU A 173 7.57 5.05 -15.84
N GLY A 174 8.80 4.71 -15.50
CA GLY A 174 9.15 3.44 -14.85
C GLY A 174 8.43 3.24 -13.53
N LEU A 175 8.22 4.31 -12.75
CA LEU A 175 7.46 4.26 -11.50
C LEU A 175 5.94 4.15 -11.72
N ILE A 176 5.37 4.59 -12.86
CA ILE A 176 3.92 4.60 -13.12
C ILE A 176 3.47 3.32 -13.83
N THR A 177 4.17 2.92 -14.87
CA THR A 177 3.68 1.95 -15.88
C THR A 177 3.84 0.49 -15.51
N GLY A 178 4.40 0.19 -14.33
CA GLY A 178 4.72 -1.20 -13.97
C GLY A 178 5.89 -1.78 -14.77
N LEU A 179 6.64 -0.97 -15.48
CA LEU A 179 7.89 -1.36 -16.17
C LEU A 179 8.83 -2.13 -15.23
N LEU A 180 8.79 -1.77 -13.94
CA LEU A 180 9.51 -2.49 -12.89
C LEU A 180 9.07 -3.95 -12.72
N ALA A 181 7.87 -4.31 -13.14
CA ALA A 181 7.40 -5.70 -13.08
C ALA A 181 8.07 -6.59 -14.13
N GLU A 182 8.54 -6.00 -15.23
CA GLU A 182 9.23 -6.69 -16.33
C GLU A 182 10.73 -6.82 -16.09
N LEU A 183 11.30 -6.04 -15.14
CA LEU A 183 12.71 -6.06 -14.79
C LEU A 183 13.04 -7.21 -13.83
N ASP A 184 14.23 -7.77 -13.95
CA ASP A 184 14.76 -8.68 -12.94
C ASP A 184 15.10 -7.94 -11.62
N PHE A 185 15.43 -8.70 -10.57
CA PHE A 185 15.65 -8.13 -9.24
C PHE A 185 16.81 -7.12 -9.22
N ASN A 186 17.93 -7.40 -9.92
CA ASN A 186 19.09 -6.52 -9.95
C ASN A 186 18.79 -5.24 -10.71
N GLN A 187 18.13 -5.34 -11.87
CA GLN A 187 17.69 -4.20 -12.65
C GLN A 187 16.73 -3.28 -11.87
N ARG A 188 15.86 -3.84 -11.02
CA ARG A 188 15.01 -3.04 -10.11
C ARG A 188 15.84 -2.28 -9.09
N ILE A 189 16.83 -2.92 -8.48
CA ILE A 189 17.74 -2.24 -7.52
C ILE A 189 18.45 -1.10 -8.22
N ASP A 190 19.08 -1.33 -9.37
CA ASP A 190 19.79 -0.30 -10.13
C ASP A 190 18.90 0.88 -10.51
N PHE A 191 17.65 0.60 -10.89
CA PHE A 191 16.66 1.65 -11.18
C PHE A 191 16.38 2.50 -9.95
N PHE A 192 16.14 1.87 -8.79
CA PHE A 192 15.86 2.59 -7.54
C PHE A 192 17.06 3.40 -7.05
N GLU A 193 18.26 2.83 -7.08
CA GLU A 193 19.48 3.54 -6.70
C GLU A 193 19.70 4.77 -7.60
N SER A 194 19.46 4.63 -8.89
CA SER A 194 19.51 5.73 -9.85
C SER A 194 18.51 6.82 -9.53
N ALA A 195 17.25 6.46 -9.26
CA ALA A 195 16.20 7.40 -8.90
C ALA A 195 16.49 8.13 -7.56
N ILE A 196 16.96 7.40 -6.55
CA ILE A 196 17.41 7.96 -5.26
C ILE A 196 18.56 8.95 -5.49
N GLY A 197 19.54 8.60 -6.31
CA GLY A 197 20.67 9.46 -6.65
C GLY A 197 20.22 10.78 -7.28
N VAL A 198 19.29 10.72 -8.23
CA VAL A 198 18.70 11.93 -8.85
C VAL A 198 18.00 12.79 -7.82
N VAL A 199 17.13 12.21 -7.01
CA VAL A 199 16.37 12.94 -5.98
C VAL A 199 17.31 13.62 -4.97
N ASN A 200 18.34 12.91 -4.49
CA ASN A 200 19.31 13.47 -3.54
C ASN A 200 20.12 14.60 -4.15
N ASN A 201 20.54 14.49 -5.41
CA ASN A 201 21.23 15.55 -6.12
C ASN A 201 20.37 16.80 -6.25
N TRP A 202 19.09 16.65 -6.57
CA TRP A 202 18.16 17.77 -6.66
C TRP A 202 17.84 18.39 -5.30
N LYS A 203 17.65 17.58 -4.26
CA LYS A 203 17.48 18.08 -2.87
C LYS A 203 18.66 18.94 -2.46
N THR A 204 19.88 18.47 -2.67
CA THR A 204 21.11 19.19 -2.34
C THR A 204 21.23 20.50 -3.12
N LEU A 205 20.93 20.46 -4.41
CA LEU A 205 21.02 21.64 -5.27
C LEU A 205 20.01 22.73 -4.84
N LEU A 206 18.77 22.35 -4.62
CA LEU A 206 17.70 23.25 -4.22
C LEU A 206 17.91 23.81 -2.81
N GLN A 207 18.45 23.00 -1.86
CA GLN A 207 18.83 23.48 -0.53
C GLN A 207 19.93 24.56 -0.57
N LYS A 208 20.94 24.38 -1.43
CA LYS A 208 22.00 25.39 -1.61
C LYS A 208 21.44 26.73 -2.13
N GLN A 209 20.45 26.68 -3.01
CA GLN A 209 19.78 27.89 -3.49
C GLN A 209 18.94 28.60 -2.41
N LYS A 210 18.25 27.85 -1.54
CA LYS A 210 17.51 28.43 -0.42
C LYS A 210 18.43 29.27 0.49
N GLN A 211 19.67 28.82 0.71
CA GLN A 211 20.67 29.54 1.50
C GLN A 211 21.18 30.82 0.81
N SER A 212 21.04 30.92 -0.53
CA SER A 212 21.43 32.10 -1.31
C SER A 212 20.34 33.15 -1.52
N GLY A 213 19.19 33.04 -0.83
CA GLY A 213 18.14 34.07 -0.80
C GLY A 213 17.06 33.96 -1.87
N PHE A 214 16.99 32.84 -2.61
CA PHE A 214 15.89 32.58 -3.54
C PHE A 214 14.70 31.93 -2.83
N GLU A 215 13.49 32.44 -3.05
CA GLU A 215 12.24 31.85 -2.53
C GLU A 215 12.06 30.42 -3.04
N TYR A 216 12.01 29.48 -2.11
CA TYR A 216 11.79 28.07 -2.34
C TYR A 216 10.43 27.67 -1.80
N VAL A 217 9.57 27.16 -2.68
CA VAL A 217 8.38 26.41 -2.22
C VAL A 217 8.89 25.08 -1.66
N GLU A 218 8.60 24.80 -0.39
CA GLU A 218 8.93 23.52 0.22
C GLU A 218 8.36 22.38 -0.64
N LEU A 219 9.22 21.75 -1.42
CA LEU A 219 8.92 20.47 -2.06
C LEU A 219 8.91 19.42 -0.94
N ILE A 220 7.81 19.47 -0.18
CA ILE A 220 7.28 18.51 0.78
C ILE A 220 8.33 17.67 1.53
N SER A 221 8.51 17.98 2.80
CA SER A 221 8.94 17.05 3.83
C SER A 221 7.79 16.05 4.07
N TYR A 222 7.90 14.86 3.49
CA TYR A 222 7.18 13.66 3.90
C TYR A 222 8.13 12.70 4.57
#